data_2c0a25fd76e8af8f33c1dfb392a5b82e
#
_entry.id   2c0a25fd76e8af8f33c1dfb392a5b82e
#
_cell.length_a   1.000
_cell.length_b   1.000
_cell.length_c   1.000
_cell.angle_alpha   90.00
_cell.angle_beta   90.00
_cell.angle_gamma   90.00
#
_symmetry.space_group_name_H-M   'P 1'
#
loop_
_entity.id
_entity.type
_entity.pdbx_description
1 polymer ?
#
loop_
_entity_poly.entity_id
_entity_poly.type
_entity_poly.pdbx_seq_one_letter_code
_entity_poly.pdbx_strand_id
1 'polypeptide(L)'
;MPDFSFALKTTDGAARRGCVTTAWGQVETPVFMPVGTAATVKGMTVDAVRSTGASIILANTYHLMLRPGAERVGRLGGVRRMMGWDGPLLTDSGGFQVMSLGPLRKLDEDGVTFKSHLDGSQHRLTPERSTEIQHLLDATITMAFDECTPFPATAQQAAESMRLSMRWARRSRDAFVPRTGYGQFGIVQGSVFRDLRAESVAALEEIDFEGYAIGGLAVGEGQAAMFETLEFTTPLMRADRPRYLMGVGKPADLVGGVARGVDMFDCVLPTRSGRTGQGFTRRGPVNIKNARHAEDQRPLDADCGCPACARYSRAYLHHLFKADEVLGLMLLSWHNIQYYQDLMAGMRAAIEAGTFADFEADFHAGQALGDIEIAG
;
A
#
# COMPACT_ATOMS: atom_id res chain seq x y z
N MET A 1 6.27 -6.18 25.51
CA MET A 1 5.63 -5.85 24.23
C MET A 1 4.71 -7.01 23.88
N PRO A 2 3.53 -6.78 23.29
CA PRO A 2 2.66 -7.87 22.84
C PRO A 2 3.30 -8.64 21.70
N ASP A 3 2.94 -9.92 21.55
CA ASP A 3 3.33 -10.72 20.40
C ASP A 3 2.61 -10.23 19.14
N PHE A 4 3.24 -10.45 17.96
CA PHE A 4 2.57 -10.17 16.70
C PHE A 4 1.38 -11.12 16.53
N SER A 5 0.20 -10.57 16.29
CA SER A 5 -1.01 -11.37 16.13
C SER A 5 -2.04 -10.66 15.26
N PHE A 6 -2.93 -11.44 14.68
CA PHE A 6 -4.12 -10.95 13.97
C PHE A 6 -5.38 -11.55 14.60
N ALA A 7 -6.30 -10.69 14.98
CA ALA A 7 -7.62 -11.09 15.50
C ALA A 7 -8.69 -10.69 14.48
N LEU A 8 -9.30 -11.67 13.82
CA LEU A 8 -10.51 -11.46 13.02
C LEU A 8 -11.68 -11.23 13.98
N LYS A 9 -12.31 -10.06 13.93
CA LYS A 9 -13.40 -9.65 14.84
C LYS A 9 -14.76 -10.05 14.31
N THR A 10 -15.03 -9.74 13.02
CA THR A 10 -16.27 -10.10 12.34
C THR A 10 -16.10 -10.07 10.83
N THR A 11 -17.09 -10.58 10.12
CA THR A 11 -17.16 -10.55 8.64
C THR A 11 -18.56 -10.14 8.19
N ASP A 12 -18.63 -9.53 7.00
CA ASP A 12 -19.88 -9.30 6.27
C ASP A 12 -19.67 -9.75 4.82
N GLY A 13 -20.29 -10.86 4.42
CA GLY A 13 -19.90 -11.59 3.23
C GLY A 13 -18.43 -12.03 3.30
N ALA A 14 -17.64 -11.68 2.29
CA ALA A 14 -16.20 -11.92 2.29
C ALA A 14 -15.40 -10.77 2.95
N ALA A 15 -16.01 -9.59 3.15
CA ALA A 15 -15.36 -8.46 3.79
C ALA A 15 -15.03 -8.77 5.26
N ARG A 16 -13.84 -8.36 5.71
CA ARG A 16 -13.26 -8.77 7.00
C ARG A 16 -12.97 -7.55 7.86
N ARG A 17 -13.36 -7.61 9.12
CA ARG A 17 -13.02 -6.65 10.15
C ARG A 17 -12.10 -7.31 11.18
N GLY A 18 -10.89 -6.81 11.31
CA GLY A 18 -9.90 -7.39 12.22
C GLY A 18 -8.99 -6.37 12.86
N CYS A 19 -7.96 -6.86 13.57
CA CYS A 19 -6.95 -6.05 14.21
C CYS A 19 -5.60 -6.78 14.19
N VAL A 20 -4.58 -6.13 13.66
CA VAL A 20 -3.18 -6.56 13.76
C VAL A 20 -2.58 -5.93 15.02
N THR A 21 -2.06 -6.74 15.92
CA THR A 21 -1.32 -6.28 17.12
C THR A 21 0.17 -6.37 16.83
N THR A 22 0.89 -5.29 17.10
CA THR A 22 2.33 -5.19 16.87
C THR A 22 3.06 -4.61 18.09
N ALA A 23 4.40 -4.63 18.08
CA ALA A 23 5.23 -3.97 19.10
C ALA A 23 4.99 -2.46 19.20
N TRP A 24 4.43 -1.83 18.16
CA TRP A 24 4.27 -0.38 18.03
C TRP A 24 2.82 0.09 17.98
N GLY A 25 1.91 -0.76 18.38
CA GLY A 25 0.48 -0.47 18.47
C GLY A 25 -0.37 -1.41 17.64
N GLN A 26 -1.66 -1.14 17.69
CA GLN A 26 -2.69 -1.90 16.99
C GLN A 26 -3.06 -1.23 15.67
N VAL A 27 -3.37 -2.05 14.68
CA VAL A 27 -3.80 -1.63 13.34
C VAL A 27 -5.15 -2.26 13.05
N GLU A 28 -6.19 -1.45 13.07
CA GLU A 28 -7.54 -1.86 12.75
C GLU A 28 -7.72 -2.06 11.24
N THR A 29 -8.20 -3.22 10.82
CA THR A 29 -8.40 -3.56 9.41
C THR A 29 -9.87 -3.58 9.01
N PRO A 30 -10.22 -3.27 7.74
CA PRO A 30 -9.30 -2.90 6.65
C PRO A 30 -8.56 -1.59 6.88
N VAL A 31 -7.34 -1.49 6.32
CA VAL A 31 -6.45 -0.34 6.51
C VAL A 31 -5.73 0.05 5.23
N PHE A 32 -5.54 1.35 5.03
CA PHE A 32 -4.67 1.91 4.00
C PHE A 32 -3.38 2.46 4.61
N MET A 33 -2.23 2.06 4.07
CA MET A 33 -0.90 2.48 4.48
C MET A 33 -0.38 3.61 3.59
N PRO A 34 -0.27 4.86 4.06
CA PRO A 34 0.40 5.92 3.31
C PRO A 34 1.85 5.54 3.02
N VAL A 35 2.29 5.79 1.77
CA VAL A 35 3.63 5.40 1.32
C VAL A 35 4.65 6.50 1.63
N GLY A 36 5.58 6.18 2.51
CA GLY A 36 6.73 7.00 2.89
C GLY A 36 8.03 6.54 2.21
N THR A 37 8.11 6.62 0.88
CA THR A 37 9.16 6.04 0.02
C THR A 37 10.59 6.22 0.54
N ALA A 38 10.95 7.43 0.96
CA ALA A 38 12.29 7.79 1.42
C ALA A 38 12.25 8.30 2.88
N ALA A 39 11.58 7.56 3.77
CA ALA A 39 11.30 7.96 5.15
C ALA A 39 10.51 9.27 5.24
N THR A 40 9.60 9.52 4.28
CA THR A 40 8.67 10.63 4.30
C THR A 40 7.47 10.34 3.40
N VAL A 41 6.26 10.59 3.89
CA VAL A 41 5.07 10.69 3.05
C VAL A 41 5.15 12.00 2.28
N LYS A 42 5.26 11.93 0.96
CA LYS A 42 5.60 13.09 0.13
C LYS A 42 4.63 14.25 0.30
N GLY A 43 5.17 15.42 0.67
CA GLY A 43 4.39 16.64 0.86
C GLY A 43 3.64 16.72 2.20
N MET A 44 3.96 15.85 3.16
CA MET A 44 3.30 15.83 4.47
C MET A 44 4.32 15.72 5.61
N THR A 45 4.07 16.45 6.69
CA THR A 45 4.77 16.22 7.97
C THR A 45 4.20 14.96 8.64
N VAL A 46 4.94 14.39 9.58
CA VAL A 46 4.46 13.22 10.36
C VAL A 46 3.19 13.55 11.12
N ASP A 47 3.09 14.75 11.70
CA ASP A 47 1.88 15.18 12.42
C ASP A 47 0.67 15.30 11.48
N ALA A 48 0.89 15.78 10.24
CA ALA A 48 -0.16 15.80 9.23
C ALA A 48 -0.62 14.37 8.86
N VAL A 49 0.32 13.41 8.74
CA VAL A 49 -0.03 11.99 8.50
C VAL A 49 -0.83 11.42 9.66
N ARG A 50 -0.38 11.64 10.91
CA ARG A 50 -1.12 11.19 12.11
C ARG A 50 -2.53 11.76 12.19
N SER A 51 -2.67 13.06 11.90
CA SER A 51 -3.97 13.74 11.98
C SER A 51 -5.03 13.19 11.01
N THR A 52 -4.62 12.44 9.97
CA THR A 52 -5.54 11.73 9.08
C THR A 52 -6.10 10.44 9.67
N GLY A 53 -5.60 9.98 10.83
CA GLY A 53 -5.95 8.70 11.42
C GLY A 53 -5.14 7.51 10.87
N ALA A 54 -4.08 7.76 10.09
CA ALA A 54 -3.18 6.70 9.63
C ALA A 54 -2.49 6.04 10.84
N SER A 55 -2.71 4.74 11.01
CA SER A 55 -2.16 3.93 12.12
C SER A 55 -0.88 3.17 11.76
N ILE A 56 -0.59 3.02 10.48
CA ILE A 56 0.58 2.35 9.92
C ILE A 56 1.00 3.06 8.63
N ILE A 57 2.29 3.08 8.34
CA ILE A 57 2.85 3.60 7.09
C ILE A 57 3.73 2.54 6.42
N LEU A 58 4.00 2.73 5.12
CA LEU A 58 4.93 1.90 4.36
C LEU A 58 6.16 2.72 3.96
N ALA A 59 7.35 2.10 4.02
CA ALA A 59 8.59 2.65 3.46
C ALA A 59 9.21 1.65 2.45
N ASN A 60 9.99 2.17 1.49
CA ASN A 60 10.53 1.33 0.42
C ASN A 60 11.99 0.96 0.66
N THR A 61 12.26 -0.33 0.78
CA THR A 61 13.58 -0.93 0.98
C THR A 61 14.58 -0.50 -0.08
N TYR A 62 14.22 -0.61 -1.36
CA TYR A 62 15.09 -0.22 -2.48
C TYR A 62 15.58 1.23 -2.39
N HIS A 63 14.69 2.17 -2.12
CA HIS A 63 15.05 3.59 -2.07
C HIS A 63 15.94 3.90 -0.86
N LEU A 64 15.64 3.32 0.30
CA LEU A 64 16.38 3.59 1.53
C LEU A 64 17.73 2.88 1.57
N MET A 65 17.88 1.71 0.93
CA MET A 65 19.18 1.06 0.80
C MET A 65 20.16 1.83 -0.08
N LEU A 66 19.64 2.52 -1.12
CA LEU A 66 20.46 3.35 -1.99
C LEU A 66 20.77 4.71 -1.36
N ARG A 67 19.77 5.34 -0.73
CA ARG A 67 19.92 6.65 -0.11
C ARG A 67 18.98 6.81 1.09
N PRO A 68 19.47 7.01 2.30
CA PRO A 68 20.87 7.32 2.67
C PRO A 68 21.77 6.10 2.86
N GLY A 69 21.28 4.88 2.64
CA GLY A 69 21.97 3.62 2.89
C GLY A 69 21.44 2.92 4.14
N ALA A 70 21.15 1.61 4.04
CA ALA A 70 20.51 0.83 5.10
C ALA A 70 21.30 0.87 6.41
N GLU A 71 22.62 0.69 6.35
CA GLU A 71 23.51 0.72 7.53
C GLU A 71 23.50 2.08 8.23
N ARG A 72 23.37 3.17 7.46
CA ARG A 72 23.24 4.52 8.03
C ARG A 72 21.91 4.67 8.74
N VAL A 73 20.82 4.23 8.13
CA VAL A 73 19.48 4.25 8.76
C VAL A 73 19.49 3.43 10.04
N GLY A 74 20.11 2.23 10.03
CA GLY A 74 20.27 1.39 11.22
C GLY A 74 21.01 2.10 12.36
N ARG A 75 22.14 2.77 12.07
CA ARG A 75 22.88 3.57 13.07
C ARG A 75 22.08 4.75 13.61
N LEU A 76 21.12 5.28 12.84
CA LEU A 76 20.23 6.36 13.28
C LEU A 76 19.00 5.85 14.06
N GLY A 77 18.90 4.53 14.28
CA GLY A 77 17.82 3.89 15.04
C GLY A 77 16.60 3.51 14.23
N GLY A 78 16.77 3.30 12.91
CA GLY A 78 15.73 2.90 12.00
C GLY A 78 14.92 4.07 11.40
N VAL A 79 14.06 3.74 10.46
CA VAL A 79 13.22 4.72 9.72
C VAL A 79 12.31 5.47 10.67
N ARG A 80 11.66 4.77 11.60
CA ARG A 80 10.71 5.39 12.53
C ARG A 80 11.36 6.49 13.36
N ARG A 81 12.52 6.21 13.96
CA ARG A 81 13.27 7.22 14.73
C ARG A 81 13.74 8.36 13.85
N MET A 82 14.23 8.05 12.65
CA MET A 82 14.76 9.03 11.71
C MET A 82 13.69 10.03 11.25
N MET A 83 12.44 9.58 11.01
CA MET A 83 11.37 10.45 10.56
C MET A 83 10.43 10.96 11.67
N GLY A 84 10.55 10.45 12.89
CA GLY A 84 9.69 10.81 14.02
C GLY A 84 8.31 10.11 14.00
N TRP A 85 8.24 8.92 13.38
CA TRP A 85 7.02 8.10 13.37
C TRP A 85 7.04 7.12 14.54
N ASP A 86 5.98 7.09 15.35
CA ASP A 86 5.86 6.26 16.56
C ASP A 86 4.91 5.07 16.41
N GLY A 87 4.32 4.88 15.24
CA GLY A 87 3.46 3.73 14.92
C GLY A 87 4.18 2.59 14.21
N PRO A 88 3.45 1.50 13.88
CA PRO A 88 3.94 0.44 13.04
C PRO A 88 4.45 0.92 11.68
N LEU A 89 5.46 0.23 11.16
CA LEU A 89 6.05 0.47 9.85
C LEU A 89 6.15 -0.85 9.09
N LEU A 90 5.61 -0.89 7.88
CA LEU A 90 5.84 -1.97 6.93
C LEU A 90 6.90 -1.52 5.92
N THR A 91 7.85 -2.41 5.54
CA THR A 91 8.71 -2.18 4.39
C THR A 91 8.43 -3.22 3.32
N ASP A 92 8.44 -2.79 2.04
CA ASP A 92 8.47 -3.75 0.93
C ASP A 92 9.79 -4.54 0.91
N SER A 93 9.84 -5.57 0.05
CA SER A 93 11.05 -6.38 -0.15
C SER A 93 12.14 -5.68 -1.00
N GLY A 94 11.77 -4.64 -1.74
CA GLY A 94 12.59 -4.02 -2.79
C GLY A 94 12.52 -4.74 -4.14
N GLY A 95 11.89 -5.91 -4.21
CA GLY A 95 11.80 -6.74 -5.42
C GLY A 95 11.15 -6.01 -6.59
N PHE A 96 9.97 -5.44 -6.40
CA PHE A 96 9.23 -4.74 -7.46
C PHE A 96 10.03 -3.59 -8.09
N GLN A 97 10.69 -2.75 -7.27
CA GLN A 97 11.46 -1.61 -7.77
C GLN A 97 12.66 -2.08 -8.59
N VAL A 98 13.36 -3.13 -8.14
CA VAL A 98 14.47 -3.72 -8.89
C VAL A 98 13.95 -4.36 -10.17
N MET A 99 12.79 -5.05 -10.13
CA MET A 99 12.17 -5.64 -11.31
C MET A 99 11.79 -4.59 -12.35
N SER A 100 11.35 -3.40 -11.93
CA SER A 100 11.00 -2.29 -12.82
C SER A 100 12.19 -1.64 -13.54
N LEU A 101 13.45 -1.93 -13.15
CA LEU A 101 14.66 -1.40 -13.82
C LEU A 101 14.93 -2.01 -15.20
N GLY A 102 14.22 -3.07 -15.58
CA GLY A 102 14.32 -3.70 -16.90
C GLY A 102 15.77 -4.14 -17.25
N PRO A 103 16.38 -3.61 -18.34
CA PRO A 103 17.70 -4.04 -18.81
C PRO A 103 18.86 -3.79 -17.84
N LEU A 104 18.68 -2.95 -16.83
CA LEU A 104 19.71 -2.63 -15.82
C LEU A 104 19.85 -3.71 -14.74
N ARG A 105 19.13 -4.81 -14.85
CA ARG A 105 19.14 -5.92 -13.89
C ARG A 105 19.54 -7.25 -14.54
N LYS A 106 20.11 -8.14 -13.70
CA LYS A 106 20.34 -9.55 -14.01
C LYS A 106 19.77 -10.37 -12.87
N LEU A 107 18.87 -11.30 -13.20
CA LEU A 107 18.23 -12.22 -12.26
C LEU A 107 18.87 -13.60 -12.38
N ASP A 108 19.09 -14.25 -11.24
CA ASP A 108 19.50 -15.64 -11.12
C ASP A 108 18.83 -16.29 -9.89
N GLU A 109 19.10 -17.56 -9.63
CA GLU A 109 18.53 -18.30 -8.50
C GLU A 109 18.84 -17.66 -7.14
N ASP A 110 19.99 -17.02 -7.00
CA ASP A 110 20.44 -16.44 -5.74
C ASP A 110 19.84 -15.06 -5.45
N GLY A 111 19.41 -14.31 -6.50
CA GLY A 111 18.89 -12.99 -6.32
C GLY A 111 18.98 -12.12 -7.56
N VAL A 112 19.05 -10.80 -7.37
CA VAL A 112 19.08 -9.81 -8.45
C VAL A 112 20.29 -8.90 -8.34
N THR A 113 21.08 -8.83 -9.40
CA THR A 113 22.15 -7.83 -9.55
C THR A 113 21.62 -6.68 -10.42
N PHE A 114 21.80 -5.44 -9.97
CA PHE A 114 21.32 -4.26 -10.70
C PHE A 114 22.24 -3.06 -10.53
N LYS A 115 22.05 -2.08 -11.41
CA LYS A 115 22.75 -0.78 -11.32
C LYS A 115 21.81 0.26 -10.68
N SER A 116 22.33 1.00 -9.73
CA SER A 116 21.63 2.12 -9.10
C SER A 116 21.29 3.19 -10.14
N HIS A 117 20.04 3.65 -10.13
CA HIS A 117 19.61 4.77 -10.98
C HIS A 117 20.13 6.13 -10.49
N LEU A 118 20.73 6.18 -9.29
CA LEU A 118 21.24 7.42 -8.69
C LEU A 118 22.66 7.74 -9.15
N ASP A 119 23.54 6.72 -9.20
CA ASP A 119 24.97 6.89 -9.41
C ASP A 119 25.60 5.80 -10.27
N GLY A 120 24.80 4.84 -10.75
CA GLY A 120 25.28 3.73 -11.57
C GLY A 120 26.03 2.63 -10.82
N SER A 121 26.19 2.73 -9.51
CA SER A 121 26.83 1.70 -8.69
C SER A 121 26.12 0.36 -8.80
N GLN A 122 26.89 -0.73 -8.76
CA GLN A 122 26.33 -2.08 -8.83
C GLN A 122 25.96 -2.59 -7.46
N HIS A 123 24.75 -3.13 -7.34
CA HIS A 123 24.23 -3.74 -6.13
C HIS A 123 23.74 -5.15 -6.39
N ARG A 124 23.76 -5.99 -5.36
CA ARG A 124 23.12 -7.30 -5.36
C ARG A 124 22.13 -7.39 -4.21
N LEU A 125 20.91 -7.79 -4.51
CA LEU A 125 19.84 -8.03 -3.55
C LEU A 125 19.47 -9.51 -3.62
N THR A 126 19.61 -10.18 -2.47
CA THR A 126 19.21 -11.58 -2.25
C THR A 126 18.10 -11.61 -1.21
N PRO A 127 17.36 -12.72 -1.03
CA PRO A 127 16.38 -12.86 0.04
C PRO A 127 16.94 -12.50 1.43
N GLU A 128 18.15 -12.96 1.75
CA GLU A 128 18.84 -12.70 3.01
C GLU A 128 19.16 -11.21 3.15
N ARG A 129 19.73 -10.62 2.10
CA ARG A 129 20.11 -9.20 2.13
C ARG A 129 18.87 -8.28 2.20
N SER A 130 17.80 -8.61 1.50
CA SER A 130 16.55 -7.87 1.62
C SER A 130 15.99 -7.90 3.04
N THR A 131 15.98 -9.07 3.67
CA THR A 131 15.54 -9.25 5.07
C THR A 131 16.44 -8.48 6.03
N GLU A 132 17.76 -8.56 5.88
CA GLU A 132 18.73 -7.80 6.68
C GLU A 132 18.52 -6.29 6.57
N ILE A 133 18.33 -5.77 5.35
CA ILE A 133 18.06 -4.35 5.12
C ILE A 133 16.77 -3.93 5.84
N GLN A 134 15.70 -4.68 5.74
CA GLN A 134 14.44 -4.38 6.41
C GLN A 134 14.58 -4.39 7.95
N HIS A 135 15.44 -5.25 8.51
CA HIS A 135 15.81 -5.21 9.93
C HIS A 135 16.60 -3.93 10.28
N LEU A 136 17.54 -3.50 9.45
CA LEU A 136 18.30 -2.24 9.65
C LEU A 136 17.36 -1.02 9.56
N LEU A 137 16.32 -1.08 8.72
CA LEU A 137 15.28 -0.07 8.63
C LEU A 137 14.34 -0.06 9.85
N ASP A 138 14.41 -1.09 10.71
CA ASP A 138 13.56 -1.34 11.88
C ASP A 138 12.08 -1.48 11.49
N ALA A 139 11.81 -2.18 10.39
CA ALA A 139 10.46 -2.49 9.95
C ALA A 139 9.74 -3.38 10.96
N THR A 140 8.53 -3.00 11.35
CA THR A 140 7.66 -3.81 12.22
C THR A 140 7.12 -5.02 11.47
N ILE A 141 6.80 -4.82 10.18
CA ILE A 141 6.40 -5.86 9.25
C ILE A 141 7.37 -5.84 8.07
N THR A 142 8.06 -6.96 7.86
CA THR A 142 8.96 -7.17 6.72
C THR A 142 8.27 -8.02 5.67
N MET A 143 8.66 -7.86 4.41
CA MET A 143 8.16 -8.68 3.29
C MET A 143 9.22 -9.69 2.86
N ALA A 144 8.81 -10.92 2.56
CA ALA A 144 9.67 -11.88 1.89
C ALA A 144 10.08 -11.34 0.50
N PHE A 145 11.32 -11.65 0.08
CA PHE A 145 11.80 -11.22 -1.23
C PHE A 145 11.13 -12.05 -2.33
N ASP A 146 10.66 -11.38 -3.38
CA ASP A 146 9.89 -11.98 -4.47
C ASP A 146 10.30 -11.47 -5.84
N GLU A 147 9.96 -12.24 -6.86
CA GLU A 147 9.96 -11.79 -8.25
C GLU A 147 8.54 -11.44 -8.69
N CYS A 148 8.31 -10.18 -9.04
CA CYS A 148 7.05 -9.75 -9.60
C CYS A 148 7.02 -10.05 -11.11
N THR A 149 6.21 -11.03 -11.51
CA THR A 149 6.04 -11.40 -12.92
C THR A 149 5.47 -10.22 -13.72
N PRO A 150 6.07 -9.81 -14.85
CA PRO A 150 5.49 -8.78 -15.70
C PRO A 150 4.16 -9.27 -16.31
N PHE A 151 3.27 -8.33 -16.62
CA PHE A 151 2.03 -8.63 -17.34
C PHE A 151 2.05 -7.97 -18.73
N PRO A 152 1.60 -8.69 -19.79
CA PRO A 152 1.16 -10.07 -19.81
C PRO A 152 2.31 -11.08 -19.72
N ALA A 153 2.04 -12.24 -19.16
CA ALA A 153 2.96 -13.37 -19.11
C ALA A 153 2.26 -14.67 -19.53
N THR A 154 3.00 -15.61 -20.10
CA THR A 154 2.49 -16.98 -20.33
C THR A 154 2.39 -17.71 -19.01
N ALA A 155 1.56 -18.78 -18.95
CA ALA A 155 1.45 -19.61 -17.77
C ALA A 155 2.81 -20.22 -17.35
N GLN A 156 3.65 -20.60 -18.31
CA GLN A 156 4.98 -21.10 -18.03
C GLN A 156 5.87 -20.04 -17.37
N GLN A 157 5.93 -18.83 -17.92
CA GLN A 157 6.71 -17.72 -17.34
C GLN A 157 6.23 -17.38 -15.93
N ALA A 158 4.90 -17.31 -15.73
CA ALA A 158 4.32 -17.08 -14.42
C ALA A 158 4.65 -18.19 -13.41
N ALA A 159 4.66 -19.46 -13.85
CA ALA A 159 5.02 -20.60 -13.01
C ALA A 159 6.49 -20.57 -12.59
N GLU A 160 7.40 -20.31 -13.53
CA GLU A 160 8.84 -20.21 -13.26
C GLU A 160 9.15 -19.09 -12.25
N SER A 161 8.60 -17.90 -12.46
CA SER A 161 8.74 -16.73 -11.59
C SER A 161 8.13 -16.99 -10.20
N MET A 162 6.91 -17.52 -10.14
CA MET A 162 6.25 -17.86 -8.89
C MET A 162 7.05 -18.87 -8.07
N ARG A 163 7.52 -19.96 -8.69
CA ARG A 163 8.31 -20.99 -7.98
C ARG A 163 9.66 -20.47 -7.51
N LEU A 164 10.30 -19.56 -8.24
CA LEU A 164 11.49 -18.85 -7.75
C LEU A 164 11.14 -18.02 -6.51
N SER A 165 10.03 -17.27 -6.56
CA SER A 165 9.55 -16.49 -5.40
C SER A 165 9.29 -17.39 -4.17
N MET A 166 8.77 -18.62 -4.34
CA MET A 166 8.56 -19.54 -3.22
C MET A 166 9.89 -20.02 -2.60
N ARG A 167 10.91 -20.29 -3.43
CA ARG A 167 12.25 -20.62 -2.90
C ARG A 167 12.88 -19.42 -2.17
N TRP A 168 12.70 -18.21 -2.69
CA TRP A 168 13.15 -16.98 -2.06
C TRP A 168 12.37 -16.65 -0.77
N ALA A 169 11.09 -16.98 -0.72
CA ALA A 169 10.28 -16.84 0.49
C ALA A 169 10.82 -17.72 1.64
N ARG A 170 11.19 -18.97 1.35
CA ARG A 170 11.85 -19.84 2.36
C ARG A 170 13.13 -19.24 2.86
N ARG A 171 14.03 -18.80 1.97
CA ARG A 171 15.30 -18.17 2.32
C ARG A 171 15.12 -16.86 3.11
N SER A 172 14.11 -16.05 2.76
CA SER A 172 13.74 -14.85 3.51
C SER A 172 13.29 -15.19 4.92
N ARG A 173 12.49 -16.27 5.07
CA ARG A 173 12.02 -16.75 6.37
C ARG A 173 13.18 -17.26 7.23
N ASP A 174 14.08 -18.00 6.65
CA ASP A 174 15.27 -18.52 7.34
C ASP A 174 16.21 -17.39 7.81
N ALA A 175 16.26 -16.27 7.09
CA ALA A 175 17.03 -15.08 7.44
C ALA A 175 16.31 -14.14 8.42
N PHE A 176 15.01 -14.33 8.65
CA PHE A 176 14.23 -13.48 9.55
C PHE A 176 14.61 -13.72 11.00
N VAL A 177 15.02 -12.66 11.70
CA VAL A 177 15.31 -12.70 13.14
C VAL A 177 14.04 -12.34 13.91
N PRO A 178 13.41 -13.31 14.61
CA PRO A 178 12.20 -13.08 15.37
C PRO A 178 12.42 -12.03 16.48
N ARG A 179 11.48 -11.09 16.58
CA ARG A 179 11.40 -10.09 17.65
C ARG A 179 9.95 -10.00 18.13
N THR A 180 9.74 -9.88 19.42
CA THR A 180 8.39 -9.76 20.00
C THR A 180 7.61 -8.62 19.35
N GLY A 181 6.44 -8.92 18.78
CA GLY A 181 5.56 -7.95 18.14
C GLY A 181 5.99 -7.51 16.73
N TYR A 182 6.97 -8.18 16.13
CA TYR A 182 7.40 -8.01 14.73
C TYR A 182 6.99 -9.24 13.91
N GLY A 183 6.70 -9.04 12.62
CA GLY A 183 6.29 -10.13 11.73
C GLY A 183 6.90 -10.03 10.34
N GLN A 184 6.86 -11.15 9.62
CA GLN A 184 7.22 -11.24 8.23
C GLN A 184 6.04 -11.76 7.41
N PHE A 185 5.77 -11.14 6.25
CA PHE A 185 4.71 -11.57 5.35
C PHE A 185 5.28 -12.25 4.10
N GLY A 186 4.68 -13.38 3.74
CA GLY A 186 4.91 -14.04 2.45
C GLY A 186 4.11 -13.36 1.34
N ILE A 187 4.57 -13.47 0.09
CA ILE A 187 3.92 -12.84 -1.06
C ILE A 187 3.42 -13.91 -2.02
N VAL A 188 2.10 -14.02 -2.16
CA VAL A 188 1.45 -14.90 -3.12
C VAL A 188 1.66 -14.36 -4.52
N GLN A 189 2.27 -15.17 -5.39
CA GLN A 189 2.51 -14.89 -6.80
C GLN A 189 1.72 -15.85 -7.70
N GLY A 190 1.83 -15.75 -9.03
CA GLY A 190 1.14 -16.62 -9.98
C GLY A 190 0.33 -15.87 -11.04
N SER A 191 0.55 -14.54 -11.19
CA SER A 191 -0.16 -13.69 -12.15
C SER A 191 -1.68 -13.87 -12.02
N VAL A 192 -2.42 -14.04 -13.11
CA VAL A 192 -3.88 -14.25 -13.13
C VAL A 192 -4.28 -15.74 -13.23
N PHE A 193 -3.33 -16.66 -13.00
CA PHE A 193 -3.56 -18.10 -13.17
C PHE A 193 -3.98 -18.75 -11.85
N ARG A 194 -5.21 -19.26 -11.81
CA ARG A 194 -5.83 -19.85 -10.61
C ARG A 194 -4.97 -20.95 -9.97
N ASP A 195 -4.48 -21.90 -10.78
CA ASP A 195 -3.71 -23.04 -10.27
C ASP A 195 -2.37 -22.60 -9.68
N LEU A 196 -1.72 -21.60 -10.30
CA LEU A 196 -0.47 -21.05 -9.79
C LEU A 196 -0.66 -20.26 -8.48
N ARG A 197 -1.76 -19.53 -8.35
CA ARG A 197 -2.13 -18.87 -7.08
C ARG A 197 -2.35 -19.89 -5.97
N ALA A 198 -3.05 -21.00 -6.26
CA ALA A 198 -3.26 -22.06 -5.29
C ALA A 198 -1.93 -22.74 -4.88
N GLU A 199 -1.04 -23.06 -5.86
CA GLU A 199 0.30 -23.59 -5.61
C GLU A 199 1.12 -22.63 -4.71
N SER A 200 1.07 -21.33 -5.00
CA SER A 200 1.78 -20.30 -4.24
C SER A 200 1.27 -20.17 -2.79
N VAL A 201 -0.06 -20.17 -2.60
CA VAL A 201 -0.66 -20.12 -1.26
C VAL A 201 -0.22 -21.33 -0.44
N ALA A 202 -0.35 -22.55 -0.99
CA ALA A 202 0.04 -23.78 -0.29
C ALA A 202 1.53 -23.77 0.11
N ALA A 203 2.42 -23.37 -0.79
CA ALA A 203 3.85 -23.29 -0.51
C ALA A 203 4.19 -22.27 0.60
N LEU A 204 3.50 -21.12 0.63
CA LEU A 204 3.71 -20.11 1.66
C LEU A 204 3.13 -20.53 3.01
N GLU A 205 2.01 -21.26 3.04
CA GLU A 205 1.45 -21.81 4.29
C GLU A 205 2.35 -22.84 4.94
N GLU A 206 3.07 -23.67 4.16
CA GLU A 206 4.10 -24.59 4.66
C GLU A 206 5.30 -23.86 5.31
N ILE A 207 5.56 -22.60 4.88
CA ILE A 207 6.62 -21.76 5.48
C ILE A 207 6.15 -21.12 6.78
N ASP A 208 4.87 -20.84 6.91
CA ASP A 208 4.19 -20.19 8.05
C ASP A 208 4.67 -18.77 8.33
N PHE A 209 4.06 -17.80 7.65
CA PHE A 209 4.28 -16.37 7.88
C PHE A 209 3.22 -15.77 8.82
N GLU A 210 3.55 -14.64 9.46
CA GLU A 210 2.62 -13.87 10.31
C GLU A 210 1.51 -13.19 9.50
N GLY A 211 1.64 -13.09 8.17
CA GLY A 211 0.64 -12.58 7.24
C GLY A 211 0.99 -12.90 5.80
N TYR A 212 0.06 -12.64 4.90
CA TYR A 212 0.22 -12.96 3.48
C TYR A 212 -0.17 -11.79 2.61
N ALA A 213 0.72 -11.40 1.71
CA ALA A 213 0.42 -10.41 0.68
C ALA A 213 0.03 -11.07 -0.64
N ILE A 214 -0.71 -10.32 -1.45
CA ILE A 214 -1.08 -10.69 -2.82
C ILE A 214 -0.31 -9.77 -3.75
N GLY A 215 0.73 -10.31 -4.37
CA GLY A 215 1.58 -9.61 -5.33
C GLY A 215 1.21 -9.92 -6.78
N GLY A 216 1.90 -9.28 -7.73
CA GLY A 216 1.73 -9.51 -9.16
C GLY A 216 0.35 -9.12 -9.71
N LEU A 217 -0.34 -8.20 -9.04
CA LEU A 217 -1.56 -7.53 -9.50
C LEU A 217 -1.33 -6.01 -9.58
N ALA A 218 -2.23 -5.29 -10.26
CA ALA A 218 -2.08 -3.86 -10.60
C ALA A 218 -0.81 -3.57 -11.44
N VAL A 219 -0.40 -4.53 -12.26
CA VAL A 219 0.76 -4.45 -13.15
C VAL A 219 0.38 -4.36 -14.64
N GLY A 220 -0.92 -4.12 -14.95
CA GLY A 220 -1.45 -3.90 -16.29
C GLY A 220 -2.60 -4.80 -16.71
N GLU A 221 -3.05 -5.74 -15.86
CA GLU A 221 -4.14 -6.69 -16.13
C GLU A 221 -5.53 -6.05 -16.15
N GLY A 222 -5.67 -4.86 -15.57
CA GLY A 222 -6.94 -4.18 -15.41
C GLY A 222 -7.76 -4.65 -14.20
N GLN A 223 -8.74 -3.82 -13.80
CA GLN A 223 -9.51 -4.02 -12.56
C GLN A 223 -10.31 -5.33 -12.57
N ALA A 224 -10.95 -5.68 -13.70
CA ALA A 224 -11.78 -6.88 -13.77
C ALA A 224 -10.97 -8.16 -13.52
N ALA A 225 -9.81 -8.31 -14.16
CA ALA A 225 -8.93 -9.47 -13.97
C ALA A 225 -8.32 -9.49 -12.56
N MET A 226 -8.00 -8.32 -12.00
CA MET A 226 -7.56 -8.20 -10.61
C MET A 226 -8.65 -8.72 -9.65
N PHE A 227 -9.88 -8.28 -9.80
CA PHE A 227 -10.99 -8.70 -8.94
C PHE A 227 -11.31 -10.18 -9.07
N GLU A 228 -11.34 -10.71 -10.29
CA GLU A 228 -11.49 -12.14 -10.53
C GLU A 228 -10.38 -12.95 -9.84
N THR A 229 -9.12 -12.47 -9.92
CA THR A 229 -8.00 -13.12 -9.26
C THR A 229 -8.14 -13.09 -7.73
N LEU A 230 -8.63 -12.01 -7.15
CA LEU A 230 -8.90 -11.93 -5.70
C LEU A 230 -10.00 -12.90 -5.29
N GLU A 231 -11.09 -13.04 -6.07
CA GLU A 231 -12.22 -13.92 -5.78
C GLU A 231 -11.82 -15.38 -5.60
N PHE A 232 -10.85 -15.87 -6.36
CA PHE A 232 -10.38 -17.24 -6.19
C PHE A 232 -9.14 -17.37 -5.30
N THR A 233 -8.38 -16.30 -5.05
CA THR A 233 -7.15 -16.37 -4.24
C THR A 233 -7.44 -16.22 -2.75
N THR A 234 -8.24 -15.22 -2.36
CA THR A 234 -8.47 -14.90 -0.94
C THR A 234 -9.15 -16.04 -0.15
N PRO A 235 -10.09 -16.85 -0.72
CA PRO A 235 -10.66 -17.99 0.00
C PRO A 235 -9.65 -19.10 0.31
N LEU A 236 -8.55 -19.19 -0.45
CA LEU A 236 -7.48 -20.16 -0.22
C LEU A 236 -6.55 -19.74 0.93
N MET A 237 -6.48 -18.45 1.23
CA MET A 237 -5.57 -17.90 2.24
C MET A 237 -6.15 -18.08 3.65
N ARG A 238 -5.30 -18.36 4.62
CA ARG A 238 -5.68 -18.54 6.03
C ARG A 238 -6.55 -17.40 6.55
N ALA A 239 -7.59 -17.76 7.31
CA ALA A 239 -8.52 -16.80 7.90
C ALA A 239 -7.92 -16.11 9.13
N ASP A 240 -6.99 -16.76 9.84
CA ASP A 240 -6.35 -16.27 11.06
C ASP A 240 -5.09 -15.42 10.80
N ARG A 241 -4.88 -15.00 9.55
CA ARG A 241 -3.77 -14.13 9.14
C ARG A 241 -4.29 -12.92 8.35
N PRO A 242 -3.61 -11.76 8.45
CA PRO A 242 -3.95 -10.59 7.63
C PRO A 242 -3.58 -10.82 6.16
N ARG A 243 -4.40 -10.26 5.25
CA ARG A 243 -4.27 -10.33 3.79
C ARG A 243 -3.99 -8.95 3.24
N TYR A 244 -2.86 -8.79 2.56
CA TYR A 244 -2.39 -7.50 2.07
C TYR A 244 -2.31 -7.48 0.55
N LEU A 245 -3.10 -6.61 -0.11
CA LEU A 245 -3.02 -6.37 -1.57
C LEU A 245 -2.04 -5.23 -1.84
N MET A 246 -0.91 -5.58 -2.47
CA MET A 246 0.22 -4.66 -2.65
C MET A 246 0.00 -3.68 -3.80
N GLY A 247 0.33 -2.40 -3.56
CA GLY A 247 0.38 -1.35 -4.59
C GLY A 247 -0.96 -0.89 -5.14
N VAL A 248 -2.07 -1.28 -4.50
CA VAL A 248 -3.45 -0.96 -4.92
C VAL A 248 -4.07 0.05 -3.96
N GLY A 249 -4.79 1.07 -4.37
CA GLY A 249 -5.02 1.56 -5.69
C GLY A 249 -5.98 2.75 -5.66
N LYS A 250 -6.89 2.81 -6.62
CA LYS A 250 -7.95 3.82 -6.64
C LYS A 250 -8.99 3.53 -5.55
N PRO A 251 -9.80 4.51 -5.13
CA PRO A 251 -10.85 4.28 -4.13
C PRO A 251 -11.76 3.08 -4.45
N ALA A 252 -12.19 2.92 -5.71
CA ALA A 252 -13.01 1.77 -6.12
C ALA A 252 -12.26 0.42 -6.03
N ASP A 253 -10.94 0.41 -6.24
CA ASP A 253 -10.14 -0.80 -6.09
C ASP A 253 -10.05 -1.22 -4.61
N LEU A 254 -10.00 -0.25 -3.70
CA LEU A 254 -9.98 -0.50 -2.25
C LEU A 254 -11.31 -1.11 -1.79
N VAL A 255 -12.43 -0.50 -2.17
CA VAL A 255 -13.78 -1.01 -1.83
C VAL A 255 -13.97 -2.42 -2.37
N GLY A 256 -13.71 -2.64 -3.67
CA GLY A 256 -13.81 -3.95 -4.30
C GLY A 256 -12.82 -4.99 -3.75
N GLY A 257 -11.63 -4.58 -3.30
CA GLY A 257 -10.66 -5.45 -2.63
C GLY A 257 -11.16 -5.88 -1.24
N VAL A 258 -11.71 -4.95 -0.45
CA VAL A 258 -12.33 -5.27 0.85
C VAL A 258 -13.53 -6.20 0.67
N ALA A 259 -14.38 -5.96 -0.32
CA ALA A 259 -15.50 -6.84 -0.68
C ALA A 259 -15.04 -8.29 -0.94
N ARG A 260 -13.77 -8.49 -1.33
CA ARG A 260 -13.15 -9.79 -1.65
C ARG A 260 -12.21 -10.30 -0.56
N GLY A 261 -12.29 -9.75 0.64
CA GLY A 261 -11.59 -10.26 1.82
C GLY A 261 -10.14 -9.81 1.99
N VAL A 262 -9.76 -8.66 1.43
CA VAL A 262 -8.46 -8.01 1.65
C VAL A 262 -8.53 -7.12 2.89
N ASP A 263 -7.48 -7.16 3.72
CA ASP A 263 -7.39 -6.44 4.99
C ASP A 263 -6.50 -5.18 4.92
N MET A 264 -5.46 -5.19 4.08
CA MET A 264 -4.42 -4.15 4.06
C MET A 264 -4.12 -3.71 2.63
N PHE A 265 -3.83 -2.42 2.46
CA PHE A 265 -3.52 -1.81 1.16
C PHE A 265 -2.44 -0.74 1.32
N ASP A 266 -1.66 -0.54 0.26
CA ASP A 266 -0.80 0.63 0.06
C ASP A 266 -0.89 1.13 -1.37
N CYS A 267 -0.70 2.39 -1.58
CA CYS A 267 -0.46 2.95 -2.91
C CYS A 267 0.14 4.35 -2.83
N VAL A 268 1.00 4.69 -3.78
CA VAL A 268 1.52 6.06 -3.94
C VAL A 268 0.48 7.03 -4.53
N LEU A 269 -0.64 6.49 -5.02
CA LEU A 269 -1.63 7.25 -5.78
C LEU A 269 -2.18 8.49 -5.05
N PRO A 270 -2.58 8.43 -3.75
CA PRO A 270 -3.12 9.58 -3.07
C PRO A 270 -2.18 10.79 -3.08
N THR A 271 -0.92 10.58 -2.71
CA THR A 271 0.07 11.66 -2.70
C THR A 271 0.57 12.01 -4.10
N ARG A 272 0.64 11.04 -5.03
CA ARG A 272 1.00 11.30 -6.43
C ARG A 272 -0.05 12.17 -7.10
N SER A 273 -1.32 11.81 -7.01
CA SER A 273 -2.45 12.59 -7.53
C SER A 273 -2.54 13.96 -6.87
N GLY A 274 -2.42 14.04 -5.55
CA GLY A 274 -2.41 15.30 -4.81
C GLY A 274 -1.33 16.28 -5.32
N ARG A 275 -0.11 15.78 -5.54
CA ARG A 275 0.99 16.60 -6.07
C ARG A 275 0.82 17.02 -7.54
N THR A 276 -0.03 16.35 -8.29
CA THR A 276 -0.33 16.69 -9.69
C THR A 276 -1.63 17.46 -9.88
N GLY A 277 -2.34 17.78 -8.78
CA GLY A 277 -3.54 18.62 -8.80
C GLY A 277 -4.86 17.82 -8.84
N GLN A 278 -4.84 16.51 -8.56
CA GLN A 278 -6.05 15.70 -8.48
C GLN A 278 -6.39 15.38 -7.03
N GLY A 279 -7.58 15.79 -6.59
CA GLY A 279 -8.20 15.38 -5.34
C GLY A 279 -9.20 14.26 -5.55
N PHE A 280 -9.27 13.32 -4.61
CA PHE A 280 -10.31 12.31 -4.55
C PHE A 280 -11.42 12.78 -3.61
N THR A 281 -12.66 12.72 -4.04
CA THR A 281 -13.82 13.14 -3.24
C THR A 281 -14.89 12.05 -3.22
N ARG A 282 -15.87 12.19 -2.32
CA ARG A 282 -17.04 11.31 -2.26
C ARG A 282 -17.87 11.31 -3.55
N ARG A 283 -17.68 12.33 -4.39
CA ARG A 283 -18.36 12.48 -5.69
C ARG A 283 -17.44 12.29 -6.90
N GLY A 284 -16.31 11.58 -6.70
CA GLY A 284 -15.34 11.30 -7.76
C GLY A 284 -14.12 12.24 -7.73
N PRO A 285 -13.18 12.05 -8.68
CA PRO A 285 -11.95 12.82 -8.72
C PRO A 285 -12.17 14.24 -9.24
N VAL A 286 -11.51 15.21 -8.60
CA VAL A 286 -11.50 16.63 -8.98
C VAL A 286 -10.12 17.03 -9.45
N ASN A 287 -9.99 17.55 -10.69
CA ASN A 287 -8.75 18.16 -11.13
C ASN A 287 -8.80 19.66 -10.85
N ILE A 288 -8.11 20.08 -9.79
CA ILE A 288 -8.14 21.46 -9.32
C ILE A 288 -7.52 22.46 -10.30
N LYS A 289 -6.73 22.00 -11.29
CA LYS A 289 -6.14 22.84 -12.33
C LYS A 289 -7.14 23.33 -13.39
N ASN A 290 -8.33 22.75 -13.44
CA ASN A 290 -9.36 23.16 -14.38
C ASN A 290 -9.81 24.60 -14.12
N ALA A 291 -9.95 25.40 -15.18
CA ALA A 291 -10.30 26.82 -15.10
C ALA A 291 -11.63 27.10 -14.38
N ARG A 292 -12.58 26.17 -14.43
CA ARG A 292 -13.85 26.25 -13.70
C ARG A 292 -13.72 26.45 -12.19
N HIS A 293 -12.56 26.12 -11.61
CA HIS A 293 -12.30 26.27 -10.18
C HIS A 293 -11.69 27.62 -9.81
N ALA A 294 -11.41 28.50 -10.78
CA ALA A 294 -10.74 29.78 -10.52
C ALA A 294 -11.53 30.70 -9.57
N GLU A 295 -12.86 30.62 -9.55
CA GLU A 295 -13.74 31.41 -8.69
C GLU A 295 -14.62 30.54 -7.77
N ASP A 296 -14.35 29.23 -7.68
CA ASP A 296 -15.14 28.28 -6.91
C ASP A 296 -14.85 28.41 -5.41
N GLN A 297 -15.76 28.99 -4.65
CA GLN A 297 -15.65 29.23 -3.21
C GLN A 297 -15.92 27.96 -2.36
N ARG A 298 -16.39 26.88 -2.96
CA ARG A 298 -16.70 25.63 -2.24
C ARG A 298 -15.41 24.94 -1.77
N PRO A 299 -15.46 24.14 -0.69
CA PRO A 299 -14.38 23.25 -0.33
C PRO A 299 -14.17 22.17 -1.41
N LEU A 300 -13.03 21.49 -1.38
CA LEU A 300 -12.76 20.39 -2.31
C LEU A 300 -13.80 19.26 -2.16
N ASP A 301 -14.12 18.90 -0.92
CA ASP A 301 -15.17 17.93 -0.55
C ASP A 301 -15.90 18.50 0.70
N ALA A 302 -17.20 18.69 0.60
CA ALA A 302 -18.02 19.33 1.65
C ALA A 302 -18.09 18.49 2.95
N ASP A 303 -17.99 17.17 2.81
CA ASP A 303 -18.12 16.21 3.91
C ASP A 303 -16.74 15.79 4.49
N CYS A 304 -15.66 16.47 4.05
CA CYS A 304 -14.30 16.19 4.52
C CYS A 304 -13.85 17.18 5.58
N GLY A 305 -13.49 16.68 6.77
CA GLY A 305 -12.99 17.49 7.89
C GLY A 305 -11.50 17.85 7.83
N CYS A 306 -10.76 17.50 6.77
CA CYS A 306 -9.34 17.80 6.71
C CYS A 306 -9.08 19.32 6.64
N PRO A 307 -7.88 19.78 7.06
CA PRO A 307 -7.55 21.21 7.04
C PRO A 307 -7.66 21.88 5.65
N ALA A 308 -7.45 21.12 4.57
CA ALA A 308 -7.62 21.64 3.22
C ALA A 308 -9.08 22.00 2.92
N CYS A 309 -10.03 21.13 3.25
CA CYS A 309 -11.46 21.36 3.04
C CYS A 309 -12.05 22.34 4.07
N ALA A 310 -11.60 22.27 5.32
CA ALA A 310 -12.14 23.11 6.39
C ALA A 310 -11.76 24.60 6.27
N ARG A 311 -10.66 24.92 5.58
CA ARG A 311 -10.08 26.28 5.60
C ARG A 311 -9.94 26.93 4.24
N TYR A 312 -9.93 26.15 3.15
CA TYR A 312 -9.58 26.65 1.83
C TYR A 312 -10.62 26.30 0.79
N SER A 313 -10.88 27.24 -0.11
CA SER A 313 -11.76 27.02 -1.25
C SER A 313 -11.02 26.34 -2.42
N ARG A 314 -11.78 25.77 -3.35
CA ARG A 314 -11.25 25.27 -4.62
C ARG A 314 -10.53 26.39 -5.41
N ALA A 315 -11.03 27.63 -5.37
CA ALA A 315 -10.40 28.78 -6.00
C ALA A 315 -8.98 29.03 -5.44
N TYR A 316 -8.81 28.95 -4.13
CA TYR A 316 -7.49 29.12 -3.53
C TYR A 316 -6.56 27.96 -3.89
N LEU A 317 -7.02 26.70 -3.80
CA LEU A 317 -6.24 25.54 -4.23
C LEU A 317 -5.87 25.64 -5.73
N HIS A 318 -6.81 26.04 -6.60
CA HIS A 318 -6.54 26.30 -8.01
C HIS A 318 -5.43 27.35 -8.19
N HIS A 319 -5.51 28.47 -7.46
CA HIS A 319 -4.50 29.51 -7.49
C HIS A 319 -3.11 28.99 -7.11
N LEU A 320 -3.01 28.21 -6.02
CA LEU A 320 -1.74 27.64 -5.57
C LEU A 320 -1.10 26.73 -6.63
N PHE A 321 -1.90 25.90 -7.32
CA PHE A 321 -1.41 25.07 -8.41
C PHE A 321 -1.03 25.86 -9.67
N LYS A 322 -1.68 26.98 -9.93
CA LYS A 322 -1.32 27.88 -11.06
C LYS A 322 -0.07 28.69 -10.77
N ALA A 323 0.14 29.03 -9.49
CA ALA A 323 1.32 29.76 -9.02
C ALA A 323 2.52 28.83 -8.70
N ASP A 324 2.35 27.51 -8.92
CA ASP A 324 3.35 26.47 -8.59
C ASP A 324 3.81 26.49 -7.12
N GLU A 325 2.88 26.82 -6.21
CA GLU A 325 3.16 26.91 -4.78
C GLU A 325 3.14 25.54 -4.12
N VAL A 326 4.17 25.25 -3.32
CA VAL A 326 4.33 23.96 -2.61
C VAL A 326 3.14 23.66 -1.71
N LEU A 327 2.53 24.69 -1.10
CA LEU A 327 1.37 24.52 -0.23
C LEU A 327 0.20 23.85 -0.94
N GLY A 328 -0.01 24.08 -2.23
CA GLY A 328 -1.07 23.46 -3.01
C GLY A 328 -0.94 21.94 -3.03
N LEU A 329 0.26 21.44 -3.34
CA LEU A 329 0.51 19.99 -3.37
C LEU A 329 0.46 19.36 -1.96
N MET A 330 0.85 20.09 -0.91
CA MET A 330 0.76 19.62 0.47
C MET A 330 -0.70 19.45 0.90
N LEU A 331 -1.51 20.47 0.70
CA LEU A 331 -2.95 20.46 1.06
C LEU A 331 -3.71 19.36 0.32
N LEU A 332 -3.44 19.17 -0.97
CA LEU A 332 -4.13 18.18 -1.76
C LEU A 332 -3.67 16.74 -1.41
N SER A 333 -2.38 16.55 -1.08
CA SER A 333 -1.87 15.27 -0.58
C SER A 333 -2.51 14.92 0.77
N TRP A 334 -2.62 15.90 1.67
CA TRP A 334 -3.28 15.72 2.97
C TRP A 334 -4.74 15.32 2.81
N HIS A 335 -5.48 16.08 1.97
CA HIS A 335 -6.87 15.76 1.68
C HIS A 335 -7.03 14.32 1.15
N ASN A 336 -6.21 13.91 0.18
CA ASN A 336 -6.30 12.59 -0.40
C ASN A 336 -6.02 11.47 0.61
N ILE A 337 -5.01 11.63 1.47
CA ILE A 337 -4.76 10.66 2.54
C ILE A 337 -5.93 10.63 3.53
N GLN A 338 -6.47 11.81 3.93
CA GLN A 338 -7.65 11.86 4.80
C GLN A 338 -8.83 11.11 4.17
N TYR A 339 -9.13 11.36 2.91
CA TYR A 339 -10.21 10.67 2.20
C TYR A 339 -10.03 9.15 2.21
N TYR A 340 -8.81 8.66 2.00
CA TYR A 340 -8.51 7.22 2.04
C TYR A 340 -8.69 6.64 3.44
N GLN A 341 -8.29 7.36 4.50
CA GLN A 341 -8.51 6.92 5.88
C GLN A 341 -10.00 6.93 6.26
N ASP A 342 -10.74 7.96 5.83
CA ASP A 342 -12.20 8.04 6.02
C ASP A 342 -12.91 6.88 5.32
N LEU A 343 -12.50 6.55 4.09
CA LEU A 343 -13.03 5.41 3.34
C LEU A 343 -12.80 4.09 4.09
N MET A 344 -11.59 3.87 4.61
CA MET A 344 -11.30 2.69 5.43
C MET A 344 -12.12 2.66 6.72
N ALA A 345 -12.29 3.79 7.39
CA ALA A 345 -13.12 3.88 8.59
C ALA A 345 -14.59 3.58 8.31
N GLY A 346 -15.14 4.09 7.20
CA GLY A 346 -16.49 3.79 6.75
C GLY A 346 -16.69 2.31 6.45
N MET A 347 -15.76 1.66 5.73
CA MET A 347 -15.81 0.23 5.47
C MET A 347 -15.75 -0.60 6.76
N ARG A 348 -14.88 -0.24 7.72
CA ARG A 348 -14.84 -0.93 9.03
C ARG A 348 -16.18 -0.85 9.75
N ALA A 349 -16.78 0.34 9.80
CA ALA A 349 -18.07 0.55 10.45
C ALA A 349 -19.21 -0.25 9.76
N ALA A 350 -19.23 -0.25 8.44
CA ALA A 350 -20.20 -0.99 7.65
C ALA A 350 -20.10 -2.51 7.87
N ILE A 351 -18.87 -3.07 7.89
CA ILE A 351 -18.66 -4.49 8.19
C ILE A 351 -19.12 -4.84 9.60
N GLU A 352 -18.83 -3.99 10.60
CA GLU A 352 -19.28 -4.19 11.99
C GLU A 352 -20.80 -4.16 12.12
N ALA A 353 -21.47 -3.34 11.29
CA ALA A 353 -22.93 -3.22 11.27
C ALA A 353 -23.63 -4.28 10.40
N GLY A 354 -22.91 -5.06 9.59
CA GLY A 354 -23.50 -6.01 8.63
C GLY A 354 -24.18 -5.31 7.43
N THR A 355 -23.69 -4.12 7.04
CA THR A 355 -24.24 -3.27 5.96
C THR A 355 -23.23 -2.93 4.88
N PHE A 356 -22.21 -3.79 4.70
CA PHE A 356 -21.13 -3.49 3.76
C PHE A 356 -21.59 -3.42 2.31
N ALA A 357 -22.57 -4.24 1.92
CA ALA A 357 -23.13 -4.20 0.57
C ALA A 357 -23.84 -2.86 0.27
N ASP A 358 -24.55 -2.30 1.26
CA ASP A 358 -25.20 -0.98 1.12
C ASP A 358 -24.12 0.12 1.04
N PHE A 359 -23.08 0.05 1.86
CA PHE A 359 -21.94 0.97 1.81
C PHE A 359 -21.26 0.96 0.42
N GLU A 360 -21.01 -0.21 -0.17
CA GLU A 360 -20.43 -0.36 -1.50
C GLU A 360 -21.33 0.27 -2.57
N ALA A 361 -22.65 0.02 -2.50
CA ALA A 361 -23.62 0.60 -3.42
C ALA A 361 -23.66 2.13 -3.32
N ASP A 362 -23.72 2.68 -2.10
CA ASP A 362 -23.71 4.13 -1.85
C ASP A 362 -22.40 4.78 -2.30
N PHE A 363 -21.26 4.11 -2.08
CA PHE A 363 -19.97 4.56 -2.59
C PHE A 363 -20.00 4.68 -4.11
N HIS A 364 -20.43 3.65 -4.82
CA HIS A 364 -20.50 3.69 -6.30
C HIS A 364 -21.49 4.71 -6.81
N ALA A 365 -22.65 4.85 -6.18
CA ALA A 365 -23.63 5.87 -6.52
C ALA A 365 -23.06 7.28 -6.33
N GLY A 366 -22.37 7.53 -5.22
CA GLY A 366 -21.67 8.80 -4.95
C GLY A 366 -20.61 9.12 -6.01
N GLN A 367 -19.75 8.14 -6.34
CA GLN A 367 -18.73 8.32 -7.37
C GLN A 367 -19.32 8.59 -8.77
N ALA A 368 -20.47 8.01 -9.09
CA ALA A 368 -21.16 8.19 -10.37
C ALA A 368 -21.76 9.60 -10.54
N LEU A 369 -22.04 10.32 -9.44
CA LEU A 369 -22.53 11.70 -9.52
C LEU A 369 -21.52 12.65 -10.15
N GLY A 370 -20.23 12.32 -10.09
CA GLY A 370 -19.16 13.18 -10.58
C GLY A 370 -19.00 14.47 -9.76
N ASP A 371 -18.06 15.31 -10.20
CA ASP A 371 -17.83 16.60 -9.56
C ASP A 371 -19.05 17.51 -9.64
N ILE A 372 -19.32 18.26 -8.60
CA ILE A 372 -20.47 19.18 -8.53
C ILE A 372 -20.26 20.32 -9.52
N GLU A 373 -21.22 20.51 -10.44
CA GLU A 373 -21.25 21.69 -11.31
C GLU A 373 -21.38 22.97 -10.47
N ILE A 374 -20.73 24.06 -10.92
CA ILE A 374 -20.92 25.37 -10.33
C ILE A 374 -22.35 25.79 -10.69
N ALA A 375 -23.21 25.97 -9.67
CA ALA A 375 -24.48 26.63 -9.89
C ALA A 375 -24.18 28.03 -10.41
N GLY A 376 -24.54 28.30 -11.67
CA GLY A 376 -24.33 29.57 -12.36
C GLY A 376 -25.12 30.70 -11.72
#